data_fc8f40197c3ca63cebef7dad5b69b158
#
_entry.id   fc8f40197c3ca63cebef7dad5b69b158
#
_cell.length_a   1.000
_cell.length_b   1.000
_cell.length_c   1.000
_cell.angle_alpha   90.00
_cell.angle_beta   90.00
_cell.angle_gamma   90.00
#
_symmetry.space_group_name_H-M   'P 1'
#
loop_
_entity.id
_entity.type
_entity.pdbx_description
1 polymer ?
#
loop_
_entity_poly.entity_id
_entity_poly.type
_entity_poly.pdbx_seq_one_letter_code
_entity_poly.pdbx_strand_id
1 'polypeptide(L)'
;MIRLYSIAFSLLLAFSLGNSGNAQPKTPPATESGRFRFYETKQPRGEETYEIRADANGELTIQARIELPFAEQEKKPLVNATLRTKFDFTQLTFEIKGPTLLDIDEDTSVTIQGNTAKVQDRGTTNTIDLSRNFFTLSGYVPLTIEMMLVRYWLAHGQPPSIRLLPKGEAFVEFRGKDTLKLSGKSISLTRYHLSGNNWRGGWGRQTIWLDSENRLVGAVNLGSDIETNLYAFSDGYESAVSFFLKRAVEDAIDRLTQVADQLSPKTTNPIVLIGGTLIDVTGKPAIPNSAVVIQGDRIMAAGPQSTIKIPGEAKVIDVTGKYLLPGLWDMHSHFYKAEFGPTYLAAGITTVRDVGNDIEFGTALRDAFTQKRGLGPQMLLAGYIDGKSESHGFDVEVETAQEARDAVKRYKNAGYLQIKIRDHVKLETLKAICDEAHLLGMRVTGHVPESTNALQAVEAGMDQINHMNYVLTGFFPNRDRNNPPLSVNLTAPNIKHALE
;
A
#
# COMPACT_ATOMS: atom_id res chain seq x y z
N MET A 1 61.30 -12.71 50.11
CA MET A 1 60.57 -13.94 50.55
C MET A 1 59.10 -13.56 50.75
N ILE A 2 58.28 -13.62 49.77
CA ILE A 2 56.83 -13.59 49.91
C ILE A 2 56.26 -14.42 48.76
N ARG A 3 55.55 -15.46 49.07
CA ARG A 3 54.97 -16.45 48.18
C ARG A 3 53.68 -15.83 47.52
N LEU A 4 53.60 -15.84 46.17
CA LEU A 4 52.40 -15.60 45.41
C LEU A 4 51.55 -16.89 45.43
N TYR A 5 50.29 -16.76 45.88
CA TYR A 5 49.23 -17.75 45.64
C TYR A 5 48.44 -17.34 44.43
N SER A 6 48.54 -18.13 43.37
CA SER A 6 47.65 -18.07 42.22
C SER A 6 46.33 -18.74 42.57
N ILE A 7 45.24 -17.99 42.56
CA ILE A 7 43.89 -18.52 42.60
C ILE A 7 43.37 -18.49 41.16
N ALA A 8 43.24 -19.67 40.55
CA ALA A 8 42.57 -19.88 39.30
C ALA A 8 41.05 -19.85 39.54
N PHE A 9 40.38 -18.84 39.04
CA PHE A 9 38.91 -18.78 38.97
C PHE A 9 38.48 -19.44 37.67
N SER A 10 38.04 -20.70 37.73
CA SER A 10 37.37 -21.39 36.64
C SER A 10 35.94 -20.87 36.56
N LEU A 11 35.64 -19.98 35.60
CA LEU A 11 34.29 -19.66 35.22
C LEU A 11 33.71 -20.81 34.41
N LEU A 12 32.87 -21.62 35.03
CA LEU A 12 31.95 -22.51 34.33
C LEU A 12 30.84 -21.62 33.72
N LEU A 13 30.94 -21.33 32.41
CA LEU A 13 29.80 -20.88 31.62
C LEU A 13 28.85 -22.07 31.46
N ALA A 14 27.82 -22.13 32.30
CA ALA A 14 26.67 -22.97 32.04
C ALA A 14 25.89 -22.35 30.88
N PHE A 15 26.11 -22.83 29.66
CA PHE A 15 25.16 -22.65 28.56
C PHE A 15 23.87 -23.36 28.98
N SER A 16 22.91 -22.63 29.48
CA SER A 16 21.54 -23.09 29.50
C SER A 16 21.09 -23.15 28.03
N LEU A 17 21.23 -24.33 27.43
CA LEU A 17 20.46 -24.73 26.28
C LEU A 17 18.98 -24.58 26.69
N GLY A 18 18.43 -23.42 26.41
CA GLY A 18 16.99 -23.25 26.44
C GLY A 18 16.41 -24.31 25.52
N ASN A 19 15.76 -25.27 26.10
CA ASN A 19 14.93 -26.25 25.45
C ASN A 19 13.88 -25.40 24.65
N SER A 20 14.16 -25.14 23.39
CA SER A 20 13.13 -24.80 22.42
C SER A 20 12.26 -26.07 22.33
N GLY A 21 11.34 -26.19 23.27
CA GLY A 21 10.32 -27.20 23.19
C GLY A 21 9.69 -27.05 21.81
N ASN A 22 9.91 -28.03 20.95
CA ASN A 22 9.10 -28.30 19.81
C ASN A 22 7.67 -28.35 20.34
N ALA A 23 6.95 -27.21 20.25
CA ALA A 23 5.52 -27.20 20.48
C ALA A 23 4.96 -28.12 19.40
N GLN A 24 4.61 -29.33 19.74
CA GLN A 24 3.84 -30.19 18.86
C GLN A 24 2.66 -29.37 18.39
N PRO A 25 2.36 -29.34 17.09
CA PRO A 25 1.21 -28.62 16.59
C PRO A 25 -0.02 -29.10 17.38
N LYS A 26 -0.70 -28.18 18.05
CA LYS A 26 -1.93 -28.49 18.78
C LYS A 26 -2.88 -29.13 17.77
N THR A 27 -3.42 -30.31 18.08
CA THR A 27 -4.45 -30.95 17.27
C THR A 27 -5.54 -29.93 17.03
N PRO A 28 -5.87 -29.57 15.77
CA PRO A 28 -6.88 -28.56 15.50
C PRO A 28 -8.24 -28.98 16.06
N PRO A 29 -9.11 -28.04 16.42
CA PRO A 29 -10.45 -28.37 16.90
C PRO A 29 -11.20 -29.14 15.80
N ALA A 30 -12.13 -29.98 16.20
CA ALA A 30 -12.92 -30.80 15.29
C ALA A 30 -13.68 -29.97 14.22
N THR A 31 -13.99 -28.70 14.53
CA THR A 31 -14.55 -27.74 13.60
C THR A 31 -14.10 -26.34 14.00
N GLU A 32 -13.60 -25.58 13.03
CA GLU A 32 -13.32 -24.15 13.14
C GLU A 32 -14.06 -23.43 12.03
N SER A 33 -14.74 -22.33 12.33
CA SER A 33 -15.42 -21.51 11.33
C SER A 33 -15.30 -20.04 11.68
N GLY A 34 -15.42 -19.19 10.68
CA GLY A 34 -15.36 -17.75 10.90
C GLY A 34 -15.79 -16.96 9.67
N ARG A 35 -15.72 -15.65 9.83
CA ARG A 35 -16.02 -14.72 8.77
C ARG A 35 -15.03 -13.55 8.83
N PHE A 36 -14.61 -13.08 7.66
CA PHE A 36 -13.87 -11.83 7.48
C PHE A 36 -14.74 -10.85 6.71
N ARG A 37 -14.76 -9.60 7.14
CA ARG A 37 -15.37 -8.50 6.39
C ARG A 37 -14.29 -7.71 5.70
N PHE A 38 -14.48 -7.48 4.41
CA PHE A 38 -13.58 -6.70 3.57
C PHE A 38 -13.98 -5.23 3.57
N TYR A 39 -12.98 -4.39 3.60
CA TYR A 39 -13.12 -2.94 3.54
C TYR A 39 -12.15 -2.36 2.52
N GLU A 40 -12.61 -1.39 1.78
CA GLU A 40 -11.82 -0.53 0.94
C GLU A 40 -11.95 0.88 1.50
N THR A 41 -10.84 1.52 1.88
CA THR A 41 -10.83 2.86 2.46
C THR A 41 -11.91 3.04 3.56
N LYS A 42 -12.01 2.05 4.46
CA LYS A 42 -12.98 1.96 5.59
C LYS A 42 -14.45 1.71 5.22
N GLN A 43 -14.77 1.54 3.92
CA GLN A 43 -16.12 1.17 3.48
C GLN A 43 -16.26 -0.35 3.31
N PRO A 44 -17.36 -0.96 3.75
CA PRO A 44 -17.59 -2.39 3.55
C PRO A 44 -17.66 -2.75 2.07
N ARG A 45 -16.94 -3.80 1.65
CA ARG A 45 -16.86 -4.26 0.26
C ARG A 45 -17.24 -5.71 0.05
N GLY A 46 -17.50 -6.44 1.11
CA GLY A 46 -17.90 -7.83 1.02
C GLY A 46 -17.44 -8.64 2.21
N GLU A 47 -17.54 -9.95 2.06
CA GLU A 47 -17.17 -10.86 3.12
C GLU A 47 -16.59 -12.17 2.59
N GLU A 48 -15.81 -12.82 3.43
CA GLU A 48 -15.39 -14.19 3.29
C GLU A 48 -15.94 -14.99 4.46
N THR A 49 -16.51 -16.15 4.18
CA THR A 49 -16.88 -17.15 5.20
C THR A 49 -16.03 -18.39 5.01
N TYR A 50 -15.66 -19.04 6.12
CA TYR A 50 -14.88 -20.26 6.05
C TYR A 50 -15.30 -21.28 7.09
N GLU A 51 -14.97 -22.55 6.78
CA GLU A 51 -15.09 -23.67 7.69
C GLU A 51 -13.89 -24.62 7.53
N ILE A 52 -13.35 -25.09 8.67
CA ILE A 52 -12.29 -26.10 8.73
C ILE A 52 -12.82 -27.32 9.50
N ARG A 53 -12.90 -28.46 8.84
CA ARG A 53 -13.37 -29.73 9.42
C ARG A 53 -12.22 -30.72 9.47
N ALA A 54 -12.07 -31.38 10.63
CA ALA A 54 -11.19 -32.53 10.78
C ALA A 54 -11.98 -33.82 10.56
N ASP A 55 -11.40 -34.79 9.87
CA ASP A 55 -11.96 -36.11 9.72
C ASP A 55 -11.25 -37.14 10.64
N ALA A 56 -11.81 -38.35 10.68
CA ALA A 56 -11.27 -39.44 11.50
C ALA A 56 -9.93 -39.99 10.97
N ASN A 57 -9.53 -39.68 9.74
CA ASN A 57 -8.30 -40.15 9.10
C ASN A 57 -7.11 -39.26 9.35
N GLY A 58 -7.28 -38.15 10.07
CA GLY A 58 -6.22 -37.16 10.31
C GLY A 58 -6.04 -36.17 9.17
N GLU A 59 -7.11 -35.88 8.44
CA GLU A 59 -7.13 -34.89 7.37
C GLU A 59 -8.01 -33.70 7.75
N LEU A 60 -7.66 -32.53 7.23
CA LEU A 60 -8.43 -31.29 7.33
C LEU A 60 -9.00 -30.96 5.97
N THR A 61 -10.28 -30.59 5.96
CA THR A 61 -10.94 -29.97 4.81
C THR A 61 -11.26 -28.53 5.16
N ILE A 62 -10.67 -27.60 4.42
CA ILE A 62 -10.85 -26.16 4.54
C ILE A 62 -11.70 -25.70 3.36
N GLN A 63 -12.84 -25.09 3.64
CA GLN A 63 -13.71 -24.48 2.65
C GLN A 63 -13.79 -22.98 2.92
N ALA A 64 -13.62 -22.17 1.89
CA ALA A 64 -13.74 -20.73 1.98
C ALA A 64 -14.53 -20.20 0.79
N ARG A 65 -15.36 -19.19 1.06
CA ARG A 65 -16.23 -18.55 0.10
C ARG A 65 -16.13 -17.03 0.26
N ILE A 66 -15.75 -16.34 -0.82
CA ILE A 66 -15.70 -14.87 -0.89
C ILE A 66 -16.88 -14.35 -1.69
N GLU A 67 -17.58 -13.37 -1.13
CA GLU A 67 -18.61 -12.59 -1.81
C GLU A 67 -18.19 -11.12 -1.81
N LEU A 68 -17.92 -10.56 -3.00
CA LEU A 68 -17.53 -9.17 -3.17
C LEU A 68 -18.55 -8.45 -4.07
N PRO A 69 -19.52 -7.72 -3.51
CA PRO A 69 -20.44 -6.93 -4.30
C PRO A 69 -19.71 -5.68 -4.85
N PHE A 70 -19.59 -5.60 -6.18
CA PHE A 70 -19.26 -4.37 -6.86
C PHE A 70 -20.55 -3.62 -7.19
N ALA A 71 -20.53 -2.29 -7.02
CA ALA A 71 -21.71 -1.45 -7.14
C ALA A 71 -22.40 -1.50 -8.51
N GLU A 72 -21.72 -1.97 -9.56
CA GLU A 72 -22.21 -1.94 -10.94
C GLU A 72 -22.57 -3.33 -11.52
N GLN A 73 -22.41 -4.42 -10.77
CA GLN A 73 -22.69 -5.76 -11.28
C GLN A 73 -23.96 -6.35 -10.67
N GLU A 74 -24.91 -6.78 -11.51
CA GLU A 74 -26.13 -7.47 -11.10
C GLU A 74 -25.84 -8.81 -10.38
N LYS A 75 -24.67 -9.43 -10.59
CA LYS A 75 -24.24 -10.65 -9.92
C LYS A 75 -23.03 -10.37 -9.05
N LYS A 76 -23.15 -10.70 -7.77
CA LYS A 76 -22.04 -10.67 -6.83
C LYS A 76 -20.96 -11.69 -7.25
N PRO A 77 -19.70 -11.30 -7.49
CA PRO A 77 -18.63 -12.25 -7.72
C PRO A 77 -18.53 -13.21 -6.53
N LEU A 78 -18.44 -14.48 -6.82
CA LEU A 78 -18.38 -15.55 -5.84
C LEU A 78 -17.18 -16.45 -6.13
N VAL A 79 -16.16 -16.38 -5.28
CA VAL A 79 -15.01 -17.27 -5.35
C VAL A 79 -15.13 -18.32 -4.26
N ASN A 80 -15.02 -19.59 -4.65
CA ASN A 80 -14.99 -20.72 -3.74
C ASN A 80 -13.61 -21.39 -3.79
N ALA A 81 -13.05 -21.69 -2.62
CA ALA A 81 -11.83 -22.47 -2.51
C ALA A 81 -12.02 -23.65 -1.55
N THR A 82 -11.44 -24.79 -1.92
CA THR A 82 -11.36 -25.97 -1.06
C THR A 82 -9.92 -26.43 -1.00
N LEU A 83 -9.36 -26.54 0.21
CA LEU A 83 -8.04 -27.07 0.48
C LEU A 83 -8.16 -28.30 1.39
N ARG A 84 -7.54 -29.42 1.01
CA ARG A 84 -7.39 -30.58 1.89
C ARG A 84 -5.93 -30.74 2.29
N THR A 85 -5.71 -30.99 3.58
CA THR A 85 -4.36 -31.17 4.14
C THR A 85 -4.38 -32.28 5.17
N LYS A 86 -3.19 -32.76 5.55
CA LYS A 86 -2.98 -33.49 6.79
C LYS A 86 -3.07 -32.54 8.01
N PHE A 87 -3.05 -33.06 9.22
CA PHE A 87 -3.07 -32.25 10.44
C PHE A 87 -1.81 -31.38 10.61
N ASP A 88 -0.72 -31.73 9.98
CA ASP A 88 0.50 -30.92 9.92
C ASP A 88 0.46 -29.87 8.79
N PHE A 89 -0.69 -29.69 8.16
CA PHE A 89 -0.93 -28.80 7.03
C PHE A 89 -0.22 -29.19 5.73
N THR A 90 0.40 -30.38 5.66
CA THR A 90 0.88 -30.94 4.38
C THR A 90 -0.30 -31.09 3.42
N GLN A 91 -0.20 -30.53 2.22
CA GLN A 91 -1.29 -30.44 1.28
C GLN A 91 -1.56 -31.74 0.56
N LEU A 92 -2.82 -31.99 0.25
CA LEU A 92 -3.32 -33.14 -0.49
C LEU A 92 -4.00 -32.69 -1.80
N THR A 93 -4.95 -31.78 -1.70
CA THR A 93 -5.65 -31.20 -2.86
C THR A 93 -5.97 -29.74 -2.61
N PHE A 94 -6.05 -28.99 -3.71
CA PHE A 94 -6.55 -27.62 -3.72
C PHE A 94 -7.44 -27.39 -4.93
N GLU A 95 -8.51 -26.66 -4.77
CA GLU A 95 -9.38 -26.22 -5.84
C GLU A 95 -9.86 -24.80 -5.55
N ILE A 96 -9.83 -23.94 -6.57
CA ILE A 96 -10.41 -22.59 -6.52
C ILE A 96 -11.17 -22.30 -7.80
N LYS A 97 -12.38 -21.77 -7.68
CA LYS A 97 -13.27 -21.43 -8.81
C LYS A 97 -14.06 -20.16 -8.53
N GLY A 98 -14.26 -19.39 -9.57
CA GLY A 98 -15.14 -18.24 -9.59
C GLY A 98 -14.55 -17.00 -10.22
N PRO A 99 -15.38 -16.01 -10.56
CA PRO A 99 -14.92 -14.73 -11.08
C PRO A 99 -14.18 -13.92 -10.01
N THR A 100 -13.08 -13.30 -10.40
CA THR A 100 -12.31 -12.39 -9.55
C THR A 100 -12.75 -10.94 -9.74
N LEU A 101 -12.19 -10.04 -8.92
CA LEU A 101 -12.38 -8.59 -9.01
C LEU A 101 -12.01 -7.98 -10.37
N LEU A 102 -11.18 -8.65 -11.16
CA LEU A 102 -10.67 -8.17 -12.45
C LEU A 102 -11.29 -8.91 -13.64
N ASP A 103 -12.49 -9.45 -13.51
CA ASP A 103 -13.17 -10.30 -14.53
C ASP A 103 -12.32 -11.49 -15.03
N ILE A 104 -11.39 -11.96 -14.20
CA ILE A 104 -10.59 -13.14 -14.48
C ILE A 104 -11.21 -14.32 -13.75
N ASP A 105 -11.76 -15.29 -14.47
CA ASP A 105 -12.25 -16.52 -13.86
C ASP A 105 -11.09 -17.33 -13.29
N GLU A 106 -11.14 -17.60 -11.99
CA GLU A 106 -10.28 -18.59 -11.37
C GLU A 106 -10.85 -19.99 -11.66
N ASP A 107 -10.00 -20.87 -12.17
CA ASP A 107 -10.26 -22.30 -12.37
C ASP A 107 -8.92 -23.04 -12.24
N THR A 108 -8.52 -23.25 -11.01
CA THR A 108 -7.25 -23.93 -10.69
C THR A 108 -7.53 -25.11 -9.77
N SER A 109 -6.99 -26.27 -10.11
CA SER A 109 -6.96 -27.41 -9.21
C SER A 109 -5.57 -28.03 -9.14
N VAL A 110 -5.23 -28.51 -7.94
CA VAL A 110 -3.95 -29.18 -7.64
C VAL A 110 -4.23 -30.48 -6.88
N THR A 111 -3.64 -31.58 -7.34
CA THR A 111 -3.67 -32.87 -6.64
C THR A 111 -2.24 -33.35 -6.41
N ILE A 112 -1.89 -33.64 -5.17
CA ILE A 112 -0.58 -34.12 -4.79
C ILE A 112 -0.53 -35.66 -4.86
N GLN A 113 0.47 -36.21 -5.54
CA GLN A 113 0.69 -37.64 -5.72
C GLN A 113 2.16 -37.97 -5.45
N GLY A 114 2.45 -38.37 -4.22
CA GLY A 114 3.85 -38.62 -3.79
C GLY A 114 4.70 -37.35 -3.93
N ASN A 115 5.73 -37.42 -4.77
CA ASN A 115 6.64 -36.30 -5.04
C ASN A 115 6.26 -35.45 -6.25
N THR A 116 5.04 -35.58 -6.77
CA THR A 116 4.56 -34.80 -7.91
C THR A 116 3.21 -34.14 -7.59
N ALA A 117 2.94 -33.04 -8.26
CA ALA A 117 1.63 -32.37 -8.27
C ALA A 117 1.07 -32.37 -9.68
N LYS A 118 -0.15 -32.86 -9.84
CA LYS A 118 -0.93 -32.59 -11.05
C LYS A 118 -1.65 -31.26 -10.85
N VAL A 119 -1.34 -30.32 -11.73
CA VAL A 119 -1.90 -28.96 -11.70
C VAL A 119 -2.71 -28.76 -12.96
N GLN A 120 -3.97 -28.38 -12.78
CA GLN A 120 -4.83 -27.88 -13.84
C GLN A 120 -5.06 -26.38 -13.57
N ASP A 121 -4.66 -25.53 -14.51
CA ASP A 121 -4.83 -24.08 -14.45
C ASP A 121 -5.44 -23.61 -15.77
N ARG A 122 -6.69 -23.13 -15.71
CA ARG A 122 -7.44 -22.57 -16.86
C ARG A 122 -7.37 -23.46 -18.10
N GLY A 123 -7.71 -24.72 -17.94
CA GLY A 123 -7.74 -25.71 -19.05
C GLY A 123 -6.38 -26.29 -19.43
N THR A 124 -5.29 -25.82 -18.86
CA THR A 124 -3.95 -26.40 -19.08
C THR A 124 -3.60 -27.35 -17.95
N THR A 125 -3.18 -28.57 -18.27
CA THR A 125 -2.76 -29.56 -17.27
C THR A 125 -1.25 -29.79 -17.35
N ASN A 126 -0.57 -29.69 -16.20
CA ASN A 126 0.85 -29.92 -16.05
C ASN A 126 1.13 -30.86 -14.87
N THR A 127 2.23 -31.61 -14.92
CA THR A 127 2.78 -32.33 -13.77
C THR A 127 4.05 -31.62 -13.32
N ILE A 128 4.15 -31.33 -12.01
CA ILE A 128 5.22 -30.57 -11.40
C ILE A 128 5.89 -31.43 -10.34
N ASP A 129 7.23 -31.56 -10.40
CA ASP A 129 8.02 -32.24 -9.38
C ASP A 129 8.07 -31.44 -8.09
N LEU A 130 7.85 -32.11 -6.97
CA LEU A 130 7.83 -31.52 -5.64
C LEU A 130 9.12 -31.88 -4.90
N SER A 131 10.13 -31.04 -5.00
CA SER A 131 11.45 -31.28 -4.36
C SER A 131 11.70 -30.44 -3.10
N ARG A 132 10.75 -29.56 -2.71
CA ARG A 132 10.90 -28.57 -1.63
C ARG A 132 9.59 -28.34 -0.90
N ASN A 133 9.65 -27.55 0.18
CA ASN A 133 8.46 -26.98 0.81
C ASN A 133 7.63 -26.25 -0.25
N PHE A 134 6.38 -26.61 -0.38
CA PHE A 134 5.46 -26.02 -1.34
C PHE A 134 4.12 -25.76 -0.69
N PHE A 135 3.37 -24.82 -1.27
CA PHE A 135 2.00 -24.54 -0.91
C PHE A 135 1.18 -24.26 -2.16
N THR A 136 -0.10 -24.61 -2.14
CA THR A 136 -1.01 -24.31 -3.26
C THR A 136 -1.73 -23.01 -2.98
N LEU A 137 -1.46 -22.03 -3.84
CA LEU A 137 -2.04 -20.72 -3.75
C LEU A 137 -2.06 -20.11 -5.15
N SER A 138 -3.24 -19.75 -5.64
CA SER A 138 -3.42 -19.18 -6.97
C SER A 138 -4.46 -18.08 -6.94
N GLY A 139 -4.19 -17.02 -7.69
CA GLY A 139 -5.13 -15.94 -7.95
C GLY A 139 -5.55 -15.15 -6.70
N TYR A 140 -6.77 -14.67 -6.72
CA TYR A 140 -7.43 -14.01 -5.59
C TYR A 140 -7.89 -15.04 -4.57
N VAL A 141 -6.94 -15.61 -3.85
CA VAL A 141 -7.26 -16.62 -2.84
C VAL A 141 -7.96 -16.00 -1.64
N PRO A 142 -8.85 -16.77 -1.01
CA PRO A 142 -9.40 -16.42 0.30
C PRO A 142 -8.31 -16.22 1.36
N LEU A 143 -8.50 -15.25 2.25
CA LEU A 143 -7.62 -15.01 3.40
C LEU A 143 -7.45 -16.24 4.28
N THR A 144 -8.45 -17.10 4.33
CA THR A 144 -8.37 -18.42 4.99
C THR A 144 -7.22 -19.26 4.42
N ILE A 145 -7.02 -19.25 3.10
CA ILE A 145 -5.92 -20.00 2.46
C ILE A 145 -4.56 -19.40 2.84
N GLU A 146 -4.49 -18.07 2.96
CA GLU A 146 -3.27 -17.40 3.44
C GLU A 146 -3.01 -17.64 4.94
N MET A 147 -4.05 -17.69 5.76
CA MET A 147 -3.94 -18.16 7.14
C MET A 147 -3.36 -19.58 7.20
N MET A 148 -3.83 -20.49 6.31
CA MET A 148 -3.31 -21.86 6.22
C MET A 148 -1.86 -21.89 5.73
N LEU A 149 -1.43 -20.98 4.86
CA LEU A 149 -0.04 -20.82 4.46
C LEU A 149 0.86 -20.50 5.68
N VAL A 150 0.43 -19.61 6.56
CA VAL A 150 1.20 -19.29 7.78
C VAL A 150 1.20 -20.48 8.76
N ARG A 151 0.07 -21.17 8.92
CA ARG A 151 0.01 -22.39 9.74
C ARG A 151 0.94 -23.47 9.20
N TYR A 152 0.97 -23.67 7.88
CA TYR A 152 1.92 -24.55 7.21
C TYR A 152 3.38 -24.14 7.50
N TRP A 153 3.71 -22.86 7.31
CA TRP A 153 5.05 -22.31 7.55
C TRP A 153 5.52 -22.57 8.99
N LEU A 154 4.64 -22.33 9.97
CA LEU A 154 4.91 -22.57 11.39
C LEU A 154 5.17 -24.06 11.68
N ALA A 155 4.38 -24.95 11.08
CA ALA A 155 4.47 -26.40 11.31
C ALA A 155 5.71 -27.02 10.63
N HIS A 156 6.22 -26.42 9.54
CA HIS A 156 7.32 -26.94 8.73
C HIS A 156 8.68 -26.28 9.00
N GLY A 157 8.87 -25.72 10.21
CA GLY A 157 10.17 -25.19 10.66
C GLY A 157 10.53 -23.84 10.05
N GLN A 158 9.52 -23.07 9.62
CA GLN A 158 9.68 -21.68 9.16
C GLN A 158 10.68 -21.54 8.00
N PRO A 159 10.48 -22.25 6.88
CA PRO A 159 11.40 -22.19 5.76
C PRO A 159 11.53 -20.74 5.22
N PRO A 160 12.72 -20.35 4.71
CA PRO A 160 12.97 -18.98 4.22
C PRO A 160 12.11 -18.63 3.01
N SER A 161 11.66 -19.63 2.25
CA SER A 161 10.69 -19.45 1.17
C SER A 161 9.86 -20.72 0.97
N ILE A 162 8.69 -20.56 0.37
CA ILE A 162 7.75 -21.63 0.06
C ILE A 162 7.41 -21.52 -1.43
N ARG A 163 7.70 -22.60 -2.17
CA ARG A 163 7.30 -22.66 -3.58
C ARG A 163 5.77 -22.65 -3.70
N LEU A 164 5.21 -21.80 -4.54
CA LEU A 164 3.77 -21.77 -4.80
C LEU A 164 3.40 -22.61 -6.03
N LEU A 165 2.25 -23.25 -5.96
CA LEU A 165 1.63 -23.97 -7.06
C LEU A 165 0.35 -23.21 -7.47
N PRO A 166 0.11 -22.99 -8.77
CA PRO A 166 0.84 -23.50 -9.93
C PRO A 166 2.21 -22.86 -10.17
N LYS A 167 2.47 -21.65 -9.68
CA LYS A 167 3.75 -20.96 -9.87
C LYS A 167 3.97 -19.88 -8.82
N GLY A 168 5.24 -19.54 -8.61
CA GLY A 168 5.65 -18.46 -7.74
C GLY A 168 6.33 -18.93 -6.47
N GLU A 169 6.57 -18.01 -5.58
CA GLU A 169 7.22 -18.23 -4.30
C GLU A 169 6.61 -17.28 -3.27
N ALA A 170 6.37 -17.77 -2.06
CA ALA A 170 5.91 -17.00 -0.94
C ALA A 170 6.99 -16.87 0.13
N PHE A 171 6.99 -15.73 0.80
CA PHE A 171 7.83 -15.43 1.94
C PHE A 171 6.93 -15.02 3.10
N VAL A 172 7.16 -15.66 4.26
CA VAL A 172 6.48 -15.34 5.52
C VAL A 172 7.50 -14.77 6.47
N GLU A 173 7.28 -13.57 6.98
CA GLU A 173 8.18 -12.88 7.88
C GLU A 173 7.48 -12.58 9.21
N PHE A 174 8.05 -13.02 10.32
CA PHE A 174 7.58 -12.63 11.65
C PHE A 174 7.95 -11.17 11.94
N ARG A 175 6.94 -10.32 12.23
CA ARG A 175 7.11 -8.88 12.46
C ARG A 175 6.97 -8.48 13.94
N GLY A 176 6.59 -9.38 14.81
CA GLY A 176 6.48 -9.13 16.24
C GLY A 176 5.12 -9.50 16.83
N LYS A 177 4.96 -9.11 18.10
CA LYS A 177 3.71 -9.27 18.85
C LYS A 177 3.13 -7.90 19.17
N ASP A 178 1.84 -7.76 18.96
CA ASP A 178 1.10 -6.54 19.25
C ASP A 178 0.09 -6.79 20.38
N THR A 179 -0.19 -5.75 21.15
CA THR A 179 -1.27 -5.77 22.14
C THR A 179 -2.36 -4.81 21.69
N LEU A 180 -3.49 -5.37 21.29
CA LEU A 180 -4.69 -4.62 20.94
C LEU A 180 -5.57 -4.43 22.19
N LYS A 181 -5.97 -3.18 22.46
CA LYS A 181 -7.00 -2.87 23.46
C LYS A 181 -8.35 -2.76 22.74
N LEU A 182 -9.24 -3.70 23.02
CA LEU A 182 -10.55 -3.75 22.38
C LEU A 182 -11.63 -4.07 23.43
N SER A 183 -12.67 -3.25 23.53
CA SER A 183 -13.78 -3.42 24.49
C SER A 183 -13.30 -3.68 25.93
N GLY A 184 -12.27 -2.95 26.37
CA GLY A 184 -11.70 -3.07 27.72
C GLY A 184 -10.79 -4.28 27.94
N LYS A 185 -10.60 -5.13 26.95
CA LYS A 185 -9.70 -6.29 27.01
C LYS A 185 -8.38 -6.01 26.30
N SER A 186 -7.30 -6.62 26.79
CA SER A 186 -6.00 -6.65 26.09
C SER A 186 -5.86 -7.98 25.38
N ILE A 187 -5.73 -7.94 24.06
CA ILE A 187 -5.62 -9.09 23.18
C ILE A 187 -4.20 -9.12 22.62
N SER A 188 -3.49 -10.24 22.79
CA SER A 188 -2.17 -10.43 22.20
C SER A 188 -2.31 -11.02 20.81
N LEU A 189 -1.72 -10.36 19.82
CA LEU A 189 -1.74 -10.76 18.41
C LEU A 189 -0.30 -10.95 17.92
N THR A 190 -0.08 -11.93 17.06
CA THR A 190 1.19 -12.15 16.37
C THR A 190 1.08 -11.59 14.97
N ARG A 191 2.01 -10.72 14.61
CA ARG A 191 2.03 -10.04 13.31
C ARG A 191 3.03 -10.70 12.37
N TYR A 192 2.57 -10.96 11.14
CA TYR A 192 3.37 -11.48 10.03
C TYR A 192 3.24 -10.59 8.81
N HIS A 193 4.29 -10.54 8.01
CA HIS A 193 4.25 -9.97 6.67
C HIS A 193 4.31 -11.10 5.65
N LEU A 194 3.35 -11.12 4.74
CA LEU A 194 3.32 -12.02 3.60
C LEU A 194 3.77 -11.28 2.35
N SER A 195 4.62 -11.90 1.56
CA SER A 195 5.03 -11.39 0.25
C SER A 195 5.33 -12.54 -0.70
N GLY A 196 5.43 -12.26 -1.99
CA GLY A 196 5.72 -13.28 -2.98
C GLY A 196 6.11 -12.72 -4.33
N ASN A 197 6.65 -13.58 -5.18
CA ASN A 197 6.87 -13.29 -6.59
C ASN A 197 5.93 -14.15 -7.44
N ASN A 198 5.48 -13.64 -8.58
CA ASN A 198 4.48 -14.27 -9.44
C ASN A 198 3.19 -14.72 -8.71
N TRP A 199 2.94 -14.15 -7.55
CA TRP A 199 1.68 -14.29 -6.85
C TRP A 199 0.63 -13.51 -7.63
N ARG A 200 -0.30 -14.21 -8.26
CA ARG A 200 -1.45 -13.59 -8.91
C ARG A 200 -2.48 -13.28 -7.85
N GLY A 201 -2.86 -12.04 -7.71
CA GLY A 201 -3.96 -11.63 -6.86
C GLY A 201 -3.70 -10.32 -6.14
N GLY A 202 -4.75 -9.56 -5.90
CA GLY A 202 -4.73 -8.22 -5.36
C GLY A 202 -4.17 -8.08 -3.94
N TRP A 203 -3.90 -9.18 -3.26
CA TRP A 203 -3.39 -9.19 -1.89
C TRP A 203 -1.86 -9.27 -1.80
N GLY A 204 -1.14 -9.60 -2.83
CA GLY A 204 0.30 -9.90 -3.01
C GLY A 204 1.31 -9.54 -1.91
N ARG A 205 1.18 -8.39 -1.27
CA ARG A 205 1.98 -8.00 -0.09
C ARG A 205 1.05 -7.48 0.98
N GLN A 206 1.01 -8.16 2.11
CA GLN A 206 0.12 -7.77 3.20
C GLN A 206 0.68 -8.09 4.57
N THR A 207 0.20 -7.35 5.54
CA THR A 207 0.43 -7.62 6.95
C THR A 207 -0.80 -8.30 7.53
N ILE A 208 -0.60 -9.43 8.20
CA ILE A 208 -1.68 -10.17 8.85
C ILE A 208 -1.41 -10.35 10.34
N TRP A 209 -2.47 -10.48 11.10
CA TRP A 209 -2.42 -10.72 12.54
C TRP A 209 -3.15 -12.01 12.89
N LEU A 210 -2.48 -12.88 13.62
CA LEU A 210 -3.04 -14.10 14.16
C LEU A 210 -3.19 -14.00 15.68
N ASP A 211 -4.24 -14.62 16.21
CA ASP A 211 -4.43 -14.79 17.65
C ASP A 211 -3.56 -15.91 18.24
N SER A 212 -3.74 -16.21 19.52
CA SER A 212 -2.98 -17.26 20.23
C SER A 212 -3.23 -18.68 19.71
N GLU A 213 -4.32 -18.89 18.95
CA GLU A 213 -4.68 -20.17 18.33
C GLU A 213 -4.33 -20.19 16.84
N ASN A 214 -3.57 -19.20 16.36
CA ASN A 214 -3.20 -19.00 14.96
C ASN A 214 -4.43 -18.80 14.03
N ARG A 215 -5.52 -18.21 14.54
CA ARG A 215 -6.65 -17.79 13.73
C ARG A 215 -6.40 -16.37 13.24
N LEU A 216 -6.76 -16.12 11.99
CA LEU A 216 -6.63 -14.77 11.39
C LEU A 216 -7.64 -13.81 12.03
N VAL A 217 -7.13 -12.69 12.51
CA VAL A 217 -7.89 -11.62 13.13
C VAL A 217 -8.03 -10.41 12.19
N GLY A 218 -6.99 -10.10 11.45
CA GLY A 218 -6.98 -9.00 10.53
C GLY A 218 -5.90 -9.13 9.46
N ALA A 219 -6.16 -8.54 8.31
CA ALA A 219 -5.24 -8.40 7.19
C ALA A 219 -5.29 -6.97 6.66
N VAL A 220 -4.13 -6.41 6.32
CA VAL A 220 -4.00 -5.08 5.73
C VAL A 220 -3.07 -5.17 4.52
N ASN A 221 -3.60 -4.83 3.36
CA ASN A 221 -2.86 -4.65 2.12
C ASN A 221 -2.77 -3.16 1.82
N LEU A 222 -1.57 -2.60 1.92
CA LEU A 222 -1.28 -1.22 1.57
C LEU A 222 -0.98 -1.12 0.07
N GLY A 223 -1.94 -0.59 -0.68
CA GLY A 223 -1.79 -0.38 -2.11
C GLY A 223 -2.01 -1.64 -2.94
N SER A 224 -3.22 -2.13 -2.94
CA SER A 224 -3.67 -3.15 -3.88
C SER A 224 -3.54 -2.69 -5.34
N ASP A 225 -3.72 -3.60 -6.28
CA ASP A 225 -3.69 -3.28 -7.72
C ASP A 225 -4.86 -2.38 -8.16
N ILE A 226 -5.86 -2.15 -7.29
CA ILE A 226 -7.00 -1.26 -7.51
C ILE A 226 -6.81 0.15 -6.92
N GLU A 227 -5.57 0.54 -6.65
CA GLU A 227 -5.21 1.90 -6.20
C GLU A 227 -5.79 2.32 -4.84
N THR A 228 -6.13 1.36 -3.98
CA THR A 228 -6.69 1.62 -2.65
C THR A 228 -6.08 0.71 -1.59
N ASN A 229 -6.26 1.06 -0.32
CA ASN A 229 -5.91 0.20 0.79
C ASN A 229 -7.06 -0.77 1.08
N LEU A 230 -6.76 -2.06 1.09
CA LEU A 230 -7.71 -3.11 1.42
C LEU A 230 -7.46 -3.65 2.82
N TYR A 231 -8.52 -3.81 3.57
CA TYR A 231 -8.48 -4.38 4.92
C TYR A 231 -9.46 -5.53 5.03
N ALA A 232 -9.17 -6.46 5.89
CA ALA A 232 -10.16 -7.46 6.27
C ALA A 232 -10.01 -7.80 7.76
N PHE A 233 -11.13 -7.95 8.45
CA PHE A 233 -11.15 -8.25 9.88
C PHE A 233 -12.16 -9.33 10.18
N SER A 234 -11.81 -10.20 11.14
CA SER A 234 -12.78 -11.09 11.78
C SER A 234 -13.86 -10.28 12.49
N ASP A 235 -15.04 -10.85 12.61
CA ASP A 235 -16.15 -10.22 13.36
C ASP A 235 -15.70 -9.72 14.74
N GLY A 236 -16.06 -8.48 15.05
CA GLY A 236 -15.74 -7.81 16.32
C GLY A 236 -14.41 -7.06 16.37
N TYR A 237 -13.61 -7.09 15.29
CA TYR A 237 -12.34 -6.33 15.20
C TYR A 237 -12.42 -5.09 14.30
N GLU A 238 -13.56 -4.80 13.72
CA GLU A 238 -13.76 -3.72 12.74
C GLU A 238 -13.44 -2.33 13.33
N SER A 239 -13.74 -2.13 14.60
CA SER A 239 -13.44 -0.85 15.27
C SER A 239 -11.94 -0.60 15.52
N ALA A 240 -11.10 -1.62 15.30
CA ALA A 240 -9.64 -1.54 15.49
C ALA A 240 -8.87 -1.24 14.19
N VAL A 241 -9.55 -0.86 13.09
CA VAL A 241 -8.93 -0.61 11.79
C VAL A 241 -7.72 0.33 11.87
N SER A 242 -7.81 1.44 12.59
CA SER A 242 -6.71 2.40 12.73
C SER A 242 -5.47 1.80 13.44
N PHE A 243 -5.67 0.86 14.36
CA PHE A 243 -4.56 0.14 14.99
C PHE A 243 -3.82 -0.74 13.98
N PHE A 244 -4.54 -1.54 13.20
CA PHE A 244 -3.96 -2.45 12.22
C PHE A 244 -3.28 -1.68 11.09
N LEU A 245 -3.93 -0.65 10.56
CA LEU A 245 -3.39 0.20 9.51
C LEU A 245 -2.09 0.88 9.95
N LYS A 246 -2.07 1.48 11.14
CA LYS A 246 -0.88 2.13 11.69
C LYS A 246 0.31 1.16 11.77
N ARG A 247 0.09 -0.07 12.23
CA ARG A 247 1.15 -1.09 12.33
C ARG A 247 1.66 -1.54 10.96
N ALA A 248 0.76 -1.73 9.99
CA ALA A 248 1.15 -2.08 8.63
C ALA A 248 1.99 -0.97 7.96
N VAL A 249 1.62 0.29 8.18
CA VAL A 249 2.38 1.45 7.67
C VAL A 249 3.75 1.55 8.34
N GLU A 250 3.84 1.34 9.65
CA GLU A 250 5.13 1.30 10.37
C GLU A 250 6.04 0.22 9.79
N ASP A 251 5.54 -0.99 9.52
CA ASP A 251 6.32 -2.06 8.87
C ASP A 251 6.80 -1.69 7.47
N ALA A 252 5.97 -1.00 6.68
CA ALA A 252 6.36 -0.54 5.37
C ALA A 252 7.47 0.53 5.43
N ILE A 253 7.35 1.48 6.36
CA ILE A 253 8.37 2.52 6.60
C ILE A 253 9.70 1.89 7.06
N ASP A 254 9.66 0.90 7.95
CA ASP A 254 10.86 0.21 8.44
C ASP A 254 11.60 -0.49 7.29
N ARG A 255 10.88 -1.15 6.38
CA ARG A 255 11.49 -1.75 5.18
C ARG A 255 12.13 -0.69 4.27
N LEU A 256 11.45 0.42 4.04
CA LEU A 256 12.01 1.53 3.25
C LEU A 256 13.23 2.17 3.93
N THR A 257 13.25 2.20 5.27
CA THR A 257 14.41 2.70 6.03
C THR A 257 15.61 1.77 5.83
N GLN A 258 15.43 0.45 5.87
CA GLN A 258 16.50 -0.51 5.57
C GLN A 258 17.04 -0.35 4.15
N VAL A 259 16.17 -0.11 3.16
CA VAL A 259 16.58 0.18 1.77
C VAL A 259 17.37 1.48 1.71
N ALA A 260 16.90 2.54 2.37
CA ALA A 260 17.60 3.82 2.43
C ALA A 260 19.00 3.69 3.04
N ASP A 261 19.13 2.95 4.14
CA ASP A 261 20.42 2.71 4.81
C ASP A 261 21.43 1.97 3.93
N GLN A 262 20.93 1.05 3.08
CA GLN A 262 21.78 0.33 2.10
C GLN A 262 22.25 1.23 0.96
N LEU A 263 21.40 2.16 0.51
CA LEU A 263 21.67 3.05 -0.62
C LEU A 263 22.38 4.35 -0.22
N SER A 264 22.28 4.75 1.04
CA SER A 264 22.85 6.00 1.54
C SER A 264 24.38 6.03 1.39
N PRO A 265 24.93 7.16 0.94
CA PRO A 265 26.39 7.32 0.88
C PRO A 265 27.02 7.09 2.26
N LYS A 266 28.08 6.29 2.30
CA LYS A 266 28.84 6.01 3.54
C LYS A 266 29.82 7.13 3.91
N THR A 267 29.72 8.30 3.28
CA THR A 267 30.63 9.44 3.47
C THR A 267 29.86 10.68 3.89
N THR A 268 30.46 11.45 4.79
CA THR A 268 30.03 12.81 5.14
C THR A 268 30.70 13.88 4.27
N ASN A 269 31.62 13.47 3.38
CA ASN A 269 32.34 14.39 2.50
C ASN A 269 31.37 15.01 1.48
N PRO A 270 31.67 16.23 1.00
CA PRO A 270 30.90 16.84 -0.07
C PRO A 270 30.82 15.94 -1.31
N ILE A 271 29.70 15.99 -2.01
CA ILE A 271 29.55 15.40 -3.35
C ILE A 271 29.58 16.54 -4.36
N VAL A 272 30.39 16.41 -5.41
CA VAL A 272 30.49 17.42 -6.45
C VAL A 272 30.19 16.78 -7.81
N LEU A 273 29.18 17.32 -8.48
CA LEU A 273 28.84 16.98 -9.86
C LEU A 273 29.59 17.96 -10.78
N ILE A 274 30.33 17.45 -11.78
CA ILE A 274 31.11 18.28 -12.70
C ILE A 274 30.85 17.96 -14.16
N GLY A 275 31.07 18.93 -15.06
CA GLY A 275 31.07 18.75 -16.51
C GLY A 275 29.72 18.77 -17.19
N GLY A 276 28.62 18.68 -16.43
CA GLY A 276 27.26 18.69 -16.99
C GLY A 276 26.76 20.07 -17.39
N THR A 277 25.63 20.14 -18.06
CA THR A 277 24.91 21.39 -18.36
C THR A 277 23.87 21.63 -17.28
N LEU A 278 24.03 22.72 -16.51
CA LEU A 278 23.09 23.10 -15.44
C LEU A 278 21.95 23.95 -16.02
N ILE A 279 20.70 23.52 -15.74
CA ILE A 279 19.47 24.27 -16.01
C ILE A 279 18.84 24.57 -14.64
N ASP A 280 18.99 25.80 -14.17
CA ASP A 280 18.56 26.22 -12.83
C ASP A 280 17.09 26.67 -12.74
N VAL A 281 16.35 26.57 -13.85
CA VAL A 281 14.93 26.97 -14.04
C VAL A 281 14.61 28.43 -13.61
N THR A 282 15.61 29.30 -13.52
CA THR A 282 15.40 30.74 -13.22
C THR A 282 15.03 31.58 -14.45
N GLY A 283 14.91 30.95 -15.62
CA GLY A 283 14.71 31.61 -16.92
C GLY A 283 16.01 32.10 -17.57
N LYS A 284 17.16 31.94 -16.93
CA LYS A 284 18.48 32.24 -17.52
C LYS A 284 18.93 31.13 -18.48
N PRO A 285 19.84 31.40 -19.41
CA PRO A 285 20.46 30.39 -20.24
C PRO A 285 21.12 29.28 -19.43
N ALA A 286 21.05 28.06 -19.96
CA ALA A 286 21.70 26.89 -19.36
C ALA A 286 23.23 27.14 -19.27
N ILE A 287 23.86 26.65 -18.22
CA ILE A 287 25.30 26.80 -17.93
C ILE A 287 26.02 25.51 -18.35
N PRO A 288 26.71 25.49 -19.48
CA PRO A 288 27.51 24.31 -19.88
C PRO A 288 28.76 24.21 -18.97
N ASN A 289 29.30 22.99 -18.90
CA ASN A 289 30.48 22.68 -18.11
C ASN A 289 30.36 23.27 -16.68
N SER A 290 29.31 22.88 -15.99
CA SER A 290 28.97 23.36 -14.67
C SER A 290 29.56 22.49 -13.55
N ALA A 291 29.59 23.04 -12.34
CA ALA A 291 29.81 22.28 -11.12
C ALA A 291 28.68 22.56 -10.10
N VAL A 292 28.25 21.51 -9.40
CA VAL A 292 27.31 21.60 -8.28
C VAL A 292 27.94 20.93 -7.07
N VAL A 293 28.10 21.66 -5.99
CA VAL A 293 28.67 21.18 -4.71
C VAL A 293 27.55 20.92 -3.73
N ILE A 294 27.46 19.70 -3.21
CA ILE A 294 26.44 19.25 -2.29
C ILE A 294 27.09 18.81 -0.98
N GLN A 295 26.60 19.33 0.15
CA GLN A 295 27.00 18.93 1.49
C GLN A 295 25.78 18.52 2.30
N GLY A 296 25.70 17.24 2.62
CA GLY A 296 24.50 16.69 3.26
C GLY A 296 23.26 16.86 2.37
N ASP A 297 22.30 17.64 2.83
CA ASP A 297 21.03 17.94 2.12
C ASP A 297 21.00 19.35 1.48
N ARG A 298 22.15 20.01 1.36
CA ARG A 298 22.26 21.39 0.87
C ARG A 298 23.13 21.50 -0.37
N ILE A 299 22.68 22.28 -1.35
CA ILE A 299 23.53 22.77 -2.43
C ILE A 299 24.30 23.96 -1.91
N MET A 300 25.62 23.82 -1.81
CA MET A 300 26.51 24.85 -1.29
C MET A 300 26.96 25.83 -2.37
N ALA A 301 27.10 25.35 -3.60
CA ALA A 301 27.44 26.15 -4.75
C ALA A 301 26.97 25.49 -6.04
N ALA A 302 26.58 26.29 -7.03
CA ALA A 302 26.25 25.82 -8.38
C ALA A 302 26.56 26.92 -9.38
N GLY A 303 27.17 26.56 -10.54
CA GLY A 303 27.54 27.52 -11.56
C GLY A 303 28.60 26.99 -12.53
N PRO A 304 29.27 27.87 -13.33
CA PRO A 304 30.36 27.47 -14.19
C PRO A 304 31.47 26.76 -13.40
N GLN A 305 31.93 25.61 -13.85
CA GLN A 305 32.96 24.83 -13.11
C GLN A 305 34.24 25.62 -12.82
N SER A 306 34.63 26.53 -13.73
CA SER A 306 35.82 27.37 -13.58
C SER A 306 35.71 28.34 -12.41
N THR A 307 34.53 28.64 -11.89
CA THR A 307 34.29 29.60 -10.80
C THR A 307 33.97 28.92 -9.48
N ILE A 308 33.77 27.61 -9.48
CA ILE A 308 33.37 26.84 -8.28
C ILE A 308 34.62 26.21 -7.64
N LYS A 309 34.83 26.49 -6.36
CA LYS A 309 35.89 25.84 -5.57
C LYS A 309 35.45 24.44 -5.19
N ILE A 310 36.15 23.43 -5.68
CA ILE A 310 35.90 22.02 -5.34
C ILE A 310 36.67 21.70 -4.04
N PRO A 311 35.99 21.23 -2.98
CA PRO A 311 36.64 20.77 -1.76
C PRO A 311 37.58 19.59 -2.02
N GLY A 312 38.74 19.56 -1.40
CA GLY A 312 39.78 18.55 -1.67
C GLY A 312 39.39 17.11 -1.32
N GLU A 313 38.55 16.96 -0.32
CA GLU A 313 37.99 15.65 0.13
C GLU A 313 36.65 15.27 -0.54
N ALA A 314 36.19 16.04 -1.50
CA ALA A 314 34.90 15.82 -2.15
C ALA A 314 34.89 14.53 -2.99
N LYS A 315 33.77 13.78 -2.94
CA LYS A 315 33.48 12.75 -3.91
C LYS A 315 33.04 13.42 -5.21
N VAL A 316 33.91 13.41 -6.22
CA VAL A 316 33.62 14.00 -7.53
C VAL A 316 32.92 12.97 -8.42
N ILE A 317 31.82 13.38 -9.06
CA ILE A 317 31.06 12.58 -10.04
C ILE A 317 31.07 13.36 -11.36
N ASP A 318 31.68 12.78 -12.39
CA ASP A 318 31.64 13.33 -13.74
C ASP A 318 30.27 13.06 -14.39
N VAL A 319 29.60 14.13 -14.75
CA VAL A 319 28.30 14.12 -15.44
C VAL A 319 28.37 14.82 -16.80
N THR A 320 29.56 14.78 -17.44
CA THR A 320 29.77 15.32 -18.77
C THR A 320 28.76 14.71 -19.77
N GLY A 321 28.16 15.56 -20.60
CA GLY A 321 27.12 15.17 -21.55
C GLY A 321 25.73 14.97 -20.95
N LYS A 322 25.56 15.18 -19.63
CA LYS A 322 24.26 15.14 -18.94
C LYS A 322 23.75 16.53 -18.59
N TYR A 323 22.47 16.60 -18.29
CA TYR A 323 21.82 17.82 -17.81
C TYR A 323 21.54 17.68 -16.31
N LEU A 324 21.80 18.77 -15.57
CA LEU A 324 21.48 18.89 -14.15
C LEU A 324 20.27 19.82 -14.00
N LEU A 325 19.21 19.31 -13.39
CA LEU A 325 17.98 20.04 -13.13
C LEU A 325 17.61 19.93 -11.64
N PRO A 326 16.82 20.88 -11.10
CA PRO A 326 16.14 20.66 -9.85
C PRO A 326 15.26 19.40 -9.93
N GLY A 327 15.05 18.75 -8.77
CA GLY A 327 14.16 17.60 -8.70
C GLY A 327 12.75 17.94 -9.22
N LEU A 328 12.15 17.00 -9.94
CA LEU A 328 10.81 17.17 -10.52
C LEU A 328 9.74 17.15 -9.44
N TRP A 329 8.59 17.77 -9.75
CA TRP A 329 7.39 17.75 -8.95
C TRP A 329 6.29 17.00 -9.69
N ASP A 330 5.66 16.01 -9.03
CA ASP A 330 4.40 15.44 -9.47
C ASP A 330 3.25 16.15 -8.76
N MET A 331 2.49 16.93 -9.51
CA MET A 331 1.41 17.77 -8.97
C MET A 331 0.07 17.05 -8.87
N HIS A 332 -0.03 15.77 -9.28
CA HIS A 332 -1.24 14.98 -9.20
C HIS A 332 -0.90 13.51 -8.98
N SER A 333 -0.49 13.20 -7.76
CA SER A 333 -0.12 11.86 -7.32
C SER A 333 -1.23 11.28 -6.45
N HIS A 334 -1.35 9.94 -6.51
CA HIS A 334 -2.08 9.13 -5.53
C HIS A 334 -1.09 8.14 -4.94
N PHE A 335 -0.64 8.40 -3.73
CA PHE A 335 0.48 7.69 -3.12
C PHE A 335 -0.03 6.51 -2.27
N TYR A 336 -0.56 5.47 -2.93
CA TYR A 336 -1.21 4.33 -2.26
C TYR A 336 -0.25 3.30 -1.69
N LYS A 337 1.01 3.27 -2.18
CA LYS A 337 2.02 2.28 -1.77
C LYS A 337 3.25 2.97 -1.22
N ALA A 338 3.77 2.47 -0.10
CA ALA A 338 5.02 3.00 0.45
C ALA A 338 6.20 2.82 -0.54
N GLU A 339 6.18 1.75 -1.33
CA GLU A 339 7.16 1.41 -2.37
C GLU A 339 7.17 2.41 -3.55
N PHE A 340 6.18 3.27 -3.67
CA PHE A 340 6.23 4.39 -4.62
C PHE A 340 7.35 5.38 -4.29
N GLY A 341 7.73 5.50 -3.02
CA GLY A 341 8.80 6.40 -2.59
C GLY A 341 10.08 6.25 -3.41
N PRO A 342 10.77 5.11 -3.38
CA PRO A 342 11.96 4.90 -4.21
C PRO A 342 11.68 4.97 -5.71
N THR A 343 10.49 4.58 -6.20
CA THR A 343 10.12 4.66 -7.61
C THR A 343 10.05 6.11 -8.09
N TYR A 344 9.42 7.01 -7.34
CA TYR A 344 9.38 8.44 -7.64
C TYR A 344 10.78 9.05 -7.67
N LEU A 345 11.61 8.74 -6.67
CA LEU A 345 12.99 9.24 -6.61
C LEU A 345 13.83 8.72 -7.80
N ALA A 346 13.67 7.46 -8.20
CA ALA A 346 14.34 6.88 -9.37
C ALA A 346 13.92 7.58 -10.68
N ALA A 347 12.69 8.09 -10.77
CA ALA A 347 12.20 8.91 -11.88
C ALA A 347 12.63 10.39 -11.78
N GLY A 348 13.40 10.79 -10.77
CA GLY A 348 13.83 12.17 -10.55
C GLY A 348 12.77 13.07 -9.88
N ILE A 349 11.65 12.50 -9.40
CA ILE A 349 10.59 13.23 -8.72
C ILE A 349 10.93 13.29 -7.23
N THR A 350 11.18 14.50 -6.74
CA THR A 350 11.60 14.75 -5.36
C THR A 350 10.51 15.36 -4.50
N THR A 351 9.41 15.78 -5.11
CA THR A 351 8.23 16.32 -4.42
C THR A 351 6.97 15.82 -5.11
N VAL A 352 5.99 15.39 -4.33
CA VAL A 352 4.67 14.99 -4.83
C VAL A 352 3.58 15.79 -4.13
N ARG A 353 2.54 16.15 -4.89
CA ARG A 353 1.27 16.58 -4.33
C ARG A 353 0.32 15.39 -4.37
N ASP A 354 0.13 14.79 -3.22
CA ASP A 354 -0.80 13.68 -3.05
C ASP A 354 -2.22 14.22 -2.92
N VAL A 355 -3.06 13.92 -3.90
CA VAL A 355 -4.44 14.44 -4.02
C VAL A 355 -5.50 13.41 -3.65
N GLY A 356 -5.16 12.45 -2.85
CA GLY A 356 -6.12 11.49 -2.30
C GLY A 356 -5.43 10.29 -1.68
N ASN A 357 -5.59 10.15 -0.37
CA ASN A 357 -5.03 9.07 0.41
C ASN A 357 -5.78 8.93 1.73
N ASP A 358 -5.61 7.77 2.35
CA ASP A 358 -6.01 7.51 3.73
C ASP A 358 -5.23 8.43 4.68
N ILE A 359 -5.92 9.06 5.63
CA ILE A 359 -5.29 10.06 6.53
C ILE A 359 -4.16 9.43 7.33
N GLU A 360 -4.36 8.25 7.90
CA GLU A 360 -3.38 7.55 8.72
C GLU A 360 -2.17 7.13 7.89
N PHE A 361 -2.39 6.66 6.67
CA PHE A 361 -1.32 6.25 5.76
C PHE A 361 -0.52 7.45 5.23
N GLY A 362 -1.21 8.45 4.66
CA GLY A 362 -0.58 9.62 4.06
C GLY A 362 0.23 10.44 5.07
N THR A 363 -0.32 10.66 6.27
CA THR A 363 0.40 11.41 7.33
C THR A 363 1.60 10.64 7.85
N ALA A 364 1.50 9.33 8.04
CA ALA A 364 2.61 8.52 8.53
C ALA A 364 3.79 8.51 7.53
N LEU A 365 3.51 8.37 6.22
CA LEU A 365 4.54 8.44 5.19
C LEU A 365 5.17 9.83 5.08
N ARG A 366 4.35 10.90 5.01
CA ARG A 366 4.85 12.28 5.01
C ARG A 366 5.81 12.54 6.18
N ASP A 367 5.39 12.15 7.39
CA ASP A 367 6.16 12.40 8.59
C ASP A 367 7.45 11.57 8.61
N ALA A 368 7.39 10.32 8.14
CA ALA A 368 8.57 9.47 8.01
C ALA A 368 9.58 10.05 7.02
N PHE A 369 9.16 10.44 5.82
CA PHE A 369 10.05 11.01 4.81
C PHE A 369 10.63 12.37 5.27
N THR A 370 9.81 13.21 5.93
CA THR A 370 10.28 14.47 6.53
C THR A 370 11.33 14.24 7.60
N GLN A 371 11.20 13.19 8.40
CA GLN A 371 12.16 12.77 9.43
C GLN A 371 13.34 11.97 8.87
N LYS A 372 13.46 11.85 7.54
CA LYS A 372 14.48 11.03 6.85
C LYS A 372 14.43 9.55 7.25
N ARG A 373 13.28 9.05 7.64
CA ARG A 373 12.97 7.62 7.77
C ARG A 373 12.30 7.14 6.50
N GLY A 374 12.71 5.98 6.02
CA GLY A 374 12.26 5.48 4.72
C GLY A 374 12.98 6.16 3.55
N LEU A 375 12.44 5.97 2.36
CA LEU A 375 13.01 6.48 1.12
C LEU A 375 11.86 6.96 0.22
N GLY A 376 11.71 8.28 0.08
CA GLY A 376 10.65 8.85 -0.74
C GLY A 376 10.77 10.37 -0.91
N PRO A 377 9.92 10.95 -1.78
CA PRO A 377 9.89 12.38 -2.05
C PRO A 377 9.27 13.15 -0.88
N GLN A 378 9.42 14.46 -0.87
CA GLN A 378 8.62 15.33 -0.03
C GLN A 378 7.14 15.21 -0.42
N MET A 379 6.25 15.02 0.57
CA MET A 379 4.82 14.86 0.33
C MET A 379 4.05 16.11 0.77
N LEU A 380 3.28 16.69 -0.15
CA LEU A 380 2.32 17.76 0.09
C LEU A 380 0.93 17.13 -0.01
N LEU A 381 0.20 17.06 1.12
CA LEU A 381 -1.06 16.34 1.19
C LEU A 381 -2.26 17.26 0.92
N ALA A 382 -3.19 16.79 0.07
CA ALA A 382 -4.53 17.33 -0.12
C ALA A 382 -5.58 16.37 0.43
N GLY A 383 -6.42 16.85 1.34
CA GLY A 383 -7.43 16.06 2.02
C GLY A 383 -8.60 15.73 1.10
N TYR A 384 -8.91 14.47 0.93
CA TYR A 384 -9.85 13.94 -0.03
C TYR A 384 -11.27 13.95 0.54
N ILE A 385 -12.17 14.72 -0.07
CA ILE A 385 -13.58 14.82 0.34
C ILE A 385 -14.48 14.49 -0.83
N ASP A 386 -15.43 13.57 -0.62
CA ASP A 386 -16.51 13.29 -1.56
C ASP A 386 -17.89 13.53 -0.93
N GLY A 387 -18.92 13.57 -1.74
CA GLY A 387 -20.31 13.42 -1.31
C GLY A 387 -20.65 11.96 -1.09
N LYS A 388 -21.70 11.69 -0.33
CA LYS A 388 -22.16 10.34 -0.07
C LYS A 388 -22.66 9.68 -1.37
N SER A 389 -22.14 8.48 -1.65
CA SER A 389 -22.45 7.72 -2.85
C SER A 389 -22.54 6.22 -2.54
N GLU A 390 -23.41 5.49 -3.25
CA GLU A 390 -23.50 4.03 -3.11
C GLU A 390 -22.34 3.30 -3.80
N SER A 391 -21.68 3.94 -4.76
CA SER A 391 -20.67 3.31 -5.62
C SER A 391 -19.22 3.49 -5.18
N HIS A 392 -18.91 4.53 -4.42
CA HIS A 392 -17.53 4.86 -4.03
C HIS A 392 -17.47 5.30 -2.58
N GLY A 393 -16.98 4.46 -1.68
CA GLY A 393 -16.73 4.81 -0.29
C GLY A 393 -15.32 5.39 -0.13
N PHE A 394 -15.22 6.62 0.32
CA PHE A 394 -13.96 7.26 0.70
C PHE A 394 -13.93 7.54 2.19
N ASP A 395 -12.72 7.84 2.74
CA ASP A 395 -12.51 8.08 4.17
C ASP A 395 -13.37 9.22 4.72
N VAL A 396 -13.69 10.21 3.88
CA VAL A 396 -14.42 11.40 4.27
C VAL A 396 -15.50 11.72 3.25
N GLU A 397 -16.71 11.26 3.54
CA GLU A 397 -17.93 11.60 2.81
C GLU A 397 -18.73 12.63 3.61
N VAL A 398 -19.32 13.61 2.93
CA VAL A 398 -20.05 14.71 3.53
C VAL A 398 -21.37 14.97 2.80
N GLU A 399 -22.46 15.16 3.55
CA GLU A 399 -23.77 15.51 3.01
C GLU A 399 -24.20 16.93 3.38
N THR A 400 -23.77 17.40 4.55
CA THR A 400 -24.18 18.68 5.13
C THR A 400 -23.05 19.69 5.17
N ALA A 401 -23.36 20.96 5.20
CA ALA A 401 -22.39 22.03 5.36
C ALA A 401 -21.60 21.91 6.68
N GLN A 402 -22.21 21.36 7.74
CA GLN A 402 -21.51 21.16 9.01
C GLN A 402 -20.49 20.03 8.92
N GLU A 403 -20.86 18.88 8.36
CA GLU A 403 -19.93 17.77 8.10
C GLU A 403 -18.76 18.21 7.22
N ALA A 404 -19.03 19.03 6.19
CA ALA A 404 -18.03 19.62 5.33
C ALA A 404 -16.98 20.44 6.11
N ARG A 405 -17.43 21.35 6.98
CA ARG A 405 -16.54 22.15 7.82
C ARG A 405 -15.71 21.29 8.78
N ASP A 406 -16.34 20.28 9.37
CA ASP A 406 -15.66 19.39 10.31
C ASP A 406 -14.62 18.52 9.60
N ALA A 407 -14.89 18.06 8.37
CA ALA A 407 -13.95 17.37 7.51
C ALA A 407 -12.72 18.24 7.19
N VAL A 408 -12.93 19.50 6.79
CA VAL A 408 -11.82 20.43 6.53
C VAL A 408 -10.96 20.64 7.77
N LYS A 409 -11.57 20.84 8.94
CA LYS A 409 -10.85 20.96 10.23
C LYS A 409 -10.05 19.71 10.56
N ARG A 410 -10.62 18.52 10.32
CA ARG A 410 -9.93 17.24 10.53
C ARG A 410 -8.65 17.17 9.69
N TYR A 411 -8.72 17.52 8.41
CA TYR A 411 -7.55 17.56 7.52
C TYR A 411 -6.53 18.63 7.94
N LYS A 412 -6.99 19.82 8.31
CA LYS A 412 -6.11 20.88 8.81
C LYS A 412 -5.31 20.43 10.03
N ASN A 413 -6.01 19.81 11.01
CA ASN A 413 -5.39 19.30 12.22
C ASN A 413 -4.39 18.16 11.95
N ALA A 414 -4.59 17.39 10.89
CA ALA A 414 -3.66 16.38 10.42
C ALA A 414 -2.49 16.93 9.59
N GLY A 415 -2.42 18.27 9.42
CA GLY A 415 -1.33 18.95 8.71
C GLY A 415 -1.43 18.91 7.19
N TYR A 416 -2.62 18.72 6.64
CA TYR A 416 -2.87 18.87 5.21
C TYR A 416 -2.82 20.32 4.79
N LEU A 417 -2.36 20.58 3.56
CA LEU A 417 -2.19 21.93 3.01
C LEU A 417 -3.34 22.33 2.11
N GLN A 418 -4.03 21.38 1.54
CA GLN A 418 -5.10 21.57 0.57
C GLN A 418 -6.26 20.61 0.84
N ILE A 419 -7.40 20.89 0.21
CA ILE A 419 -8.54 19.96 0.10
C ILE A 419 -8.69 19.54 -1.35
N LYS A 420 -8.91 18.25 -1.60
CA LYS A 420 -9.26 17.66 -2.89
C LYS A 420 -10.75 17.31 -2.92
N ILE A 421 -11.47 17.87 -3.89
CA ILE A 421 -12.90 17.61 -4.13
C ILE A 421 -13.07 16.49 -5.15
N ARG A 422 -14.08 15.63 -4.91
CA ARG A 422 -14.50 14.55 -5.82
C ARG A 422 -15.88 14.83 -6.44
N ASP A 423 -16.45 13.81 -7.04
CA ASP A 423 -17.53 13.90 -8.01
C ASP A 423 -18.92 14.13 -7.39
N HIS A 424 -19.18 13.62 -6.17
CA HIS A 424 -20.53 13.59 -5.60
C HIS A 424 -20.83 14.74 -4.61
N VAL A 425 -19.89 15.67 -4.43
CA VAL A 425 -20.09 16.84 -3.55
C VAL A 425 -21.19 17.74 -4.11
N LYS A 426 -22.19 18.11 -3.30
CA LYS A 426 -23.26 19.04 -3.68
C LYS A 426 -22.74 20.49 -3.66
N LEU A 427 -23.31 21.37 -4.46
CA LEU A 427 -22.88 22.78 -4.57
C LEU A 427 -22.87 23.52 -3.22
N GLU A 428 -23.90 23.32 -2.38
CA GLU A 428 -23.97 23.94 -1.04
C GLU A 428 -22.83 23.43 -0.14
N THR A 429 -22.57 22.14 -0.18
CA THR A 429 -21.51 21.48 0.58
C THR A 429 -20.12 21.93 0.07
N LEU A 430 -19.96 22.04 -1.27
CA LEU A 430 -18.74 22.57 -1.88
C LEU A 430 -18.43 23.99 -1.39
N LYS A 431 -19.45 24.87 -1.36
CA LYS A 431 -19.28 26.23 -0.82
C LYS A 431 -18.82 26.21 0.63
N ALA A 432 -19.42 25.36 1.46
CA ALA A 432 -19.03 25.25 2.87
C ALA A 432 -17.60 24.73 3.05
N ILE A 433 -17.14 23.80 2.17
CA ILE A 433 -15.75 23.32 2.14
C ILE A 433 -14.81 24.49 1.80
N CYS A 434 -15.11 25.24 0.71
CA CYS A 434 -14.26 26.33 0.25
C CYS A 434 -14.17 27.45 1.30
N ASP A 435 -15.30 27.88 1.86
CA ASP A 435 -15.35 28.92 2.90
C ASP A 435 -14.49 28.53 4.13
N GLU A 436 -14.61 27.27 4.62
CA GLU A 436 -13.86 26.82 5.79
C GLU A 436 -12.37 26.61 5.46
N ALA A 437 -12.06 26.07 4.28
CA ALA A 437 -10.68 25.88 3.85
C ALA A 437 -9.93 27.21 3.77
N HIS A 438 -10.54 28.21 3.14
CA HIS A 438 -9.95 29.55 3.04
C HIS A 438 -9.78 30.22 4.40
N LEU A 439 -10.80 30.09 5.31
CA LEU A 439 -10.68 30.57 6.68
C LEU A 439 -9.46 29.99 7.41
N LEU A 440 -9.14 28.71 7.13
CA LEU A 440 -8.02 28.01 7.73
C LEU A 440 -6.70 28.15 6.91
N GLY A 441 -6.68 28.97 5.87
CA GLY A 441 -5.52 29.21 5.01
C GLY A 441 -5.15 28.01 4.13
N MET A 442 -6.13 27.17 3.77
CA MET A 442 -5.97 26.05 2.84
C MET A 442 -6.50 26.42 1.46
N ARG A 443 -6.05 25.71 0.43
CA ARG A 443 -6.55 25.82 -0.94
C ARG A 443 -7.45 24.64 -1.28
N VAL A 444 -8.43 24.87 -2.17
CA VAL A 444 -9.34 23.83 -2.65
C VAL A 444 -9.07 23.51 -4.10
N THR A 445 -8.74 22.24 -4.35
CA THR A 445 -8.47 21.70 -5.69
C THR A 445 -9.39 20.50 -5.93
N GLY A 446 -9.54 20.06 -7.18
CA GLY A 446 -10.25 18.80 -7.42
C GLY A 446 -11.04 18.74 -8.70
N HIS A 447 -11.95 17.79 -8.73
CA HIS A 447 -12.92 17.64 -9.80
C HIS A 447 -13.98 18.75 -9.74
N VAL A 448 -14.62 19.03 -10.84
CA VAL A 448 -15.90 19.74 -10.83
C VAL A 448 -16.97 18.71 -10.46
N PRO A 449 -17.67 18.85 -9.32
CA PRO A 449 -18.68 17.89 -8.93
C PRO A 449 -19.80 17.72 -9.96
N GLU A 450 -20.41 16.53 -10.01
CA GLU A 450 -21.46 16.20 -11.00
C GLU A 450 -22.68 17.11 -10.93
N SER A 451 -22.99 17.61 -9.75
CA SER A 451 -24.09 18.53 -9.51
C SER A 451 -23.81 19.97 -9.98
N THR A 452 -22.58 20.25 -10.50
CA THR A 452 -22.13 21.61 -10.83
C THR A 452 -21.47 21.65 -12.22
N ASN A 453 -21.19 22.86 -12.68
CA ASN A 453 -20.30 23.12 -13.80
C ASN A 453 -19.05 23.88 -13.32
N ALA A 454 -18.06 24.05 -14.21
CA ALA A 454 -16.79 24.68 -13.86
C ALA A 454 -16.96 26.13 -13.33
N LEU A 455 -17.87 26.92 -13.90
CA LEU A 455 -18.14 28.27 -13.43
C LEU A 455 -18.70 28.28 -12.00
N GLN A 456 -19.71 27.46 -11.74
CA GLN A 456 -20.31 27.32 -10.41
C GLN A 456 -19.28 26.84 -9.38
N ALA A 457 -18.38 25.94 -9.76
CA ALA A 457 -17.32 25.45 -8.88
C ALA A 457 -16.31 26.57 -8.51
N VAL A 458 -15.94 27.40 -9.47
CA VAL A 458 -15.09 28.59 -9.23
C VAL A 458 -15.83 29.63 -8.38
N GLU A 459 -17.10 29.92 -8.68
CA GLU A 459 -17.93 30.84 -7.90
C GLU A 459 -18.16 30.35 -6.45
N ALA A 460 -18.18 29.02 -6.24
CA ALA A 460 -18.22 28.41 -4.91
C ALA A 460 -16.91 28.54 -4.14
N GLY A 461 -15.81 28.91 -4.82
CA GLY A 461 -14.51 29.17 -4.20
C GLY A 461 -13.41 28.15 -4.51
N MET A 462 -13.57 27.24 -5.46
CA MET A 462 -12.48 26.36 -5.87
C MET A 462 -11.30 27.15 -6.44
N ASP A 463 -10.09 26.91 -5.93
CA ASP A 463 -8.87 27.60 -6.38
C ASP A 463 -8.27 26.95 -7.62
N GLN A 464 -8.52 25.66 -7.84
CA GLN A 464 -7.95 24.90 -8.95
C GLN A 464 -8.86 23.75 -9.37
N ILE A 465 -9.06 23.58 -10.67
CA ILE A 465 -9.74 22.43 -11.27
C ILE A 465 -8.69 21.45 -11.79
N ASN A 466 -8.82 20.17 -11.39
CA ASN A 466 -8.03 19.09 -11.95
C ASN A 466 -8.77 18.48 -13.13
N HIS A 467 -8.01 18.01 -14.12
CA HIS A 467 -8.49 17.34 -15.32
C HIS A 467 -9.33 18.25 -16.26
N MET A 468 -8.79 18.51 -17.43
CA MET A 468 -9.40 19.39 -18.43
C MET A 468 -10.77 18.91 -18.91
N ASN A 469 -11.05 17.59 -18.87
CA ASN A 469 -12.36 17.03 -19.24
C ASN A 469 -13.50 17.62 -18.40
N TYR A 470 -13.31 17.92 -17.12
CA TYR A 470 -14.34 18.54 -16.28
C TYR A 470 -14.65 19.98 -16.68
N VAL A 471 -13.68 20.72 -17.19
CA VAL A 471 -13.90 22.06 -17.75
C VAL A 471 -14.70 21.94 -19.05
N LEU A 472 -14.31 21.02 -19.93
CA LEU A 472 -14.94 20.84 -21.25
C LEU A 472 -16.40 20.38 -21.17
N THR A 473 -16.77 19.56 -20.17
CA THR A 473 -18.17 19.12 -20.01
C THR A 473 -19.14 20.28 -19.71
N GLY A 474 -18.65 21.35 -19.09
CA GLY A 474 -19.43 22.57 -18.90
C GLY A 474 -19.89 23.24 -20.23
N PHE A 475 -19.15 23.03 -21.31
CA PHE A 475 -19.45 23.53 -22.65
C PHE A 475 -20.16 22.52 -23.55
N PHE A 476 -20.16 21.24 -23.16
CA PHE A 476 -20.76 20.12 -23.89
C PHE A 476 -21.65 19.27 -22.95
N PRO A 477 -22.78 19.81 -22.48
CA PRO A 477 -23.58 19.20 -21.41
C PRO A 477 -24.15 17.81 -21.73
N ASN A 478 -24.18 17.41 -23.01
CA ASN A 478 -24.70 16.10 -23.44
C ASN A 478 -23.59 15.06 -23.68
N ARG A 479 -22.38 15.27 -23.15
CA ARG A 479 -21.27 14.36 -23.33
C ARG A 479 -20.87 13.69 -22.03
N ASP A 480 -20.48 12.43 -22.18
CA ASP A 480 -19.89 11.65 -21.09
C ASP A 480 -18.60 12.31 -20.60
N ARG A 481 -18.50 12.56 -19.31
CA ARG A 481 -17.31 13.11 -18.65
C ARG A 481 -16.07 12.24 -18.84
N ASN A 482 -16.25 10.92 -18.88
CA ASN A 482 -15.18 9.95 -19.00
C ASN A 482 -14.71 9.76 -20.45
N ASN A 483 -15.46 10.35 -21.42
CA ASN A 483 -15.14 10.25 -22.85
C ASN A 483 -15.15 11.63 -23.51
N PRO A 484 -14.20 12.54 -23.17
CA PRO A 484 -14.14 13.86 -23.74
C PRO A 484 -13.89 13.79 -25.26
N PRO A 485 -14.29 14.84 -26.01
CA PRO A 485 -14.06 14.88 -27.45
C PRO A 485 -12.54 14.82 -27.75
N LEU A 486 -12.15 13.98 -28.70
CA LEU A 486 -10.77 13.87 -29.17
C LEU A 486 -10.26 15.17 -29.83
N SER A 487 -11.16 16.05 -30.27
CA SER A 487 -10.83 17.34 -30.81
C SER A 487 -11.90 18.37 -30.43
N VAL A 488 -11.47 19.58 -30.08
CA VAL A 488 -12.31 20.73 -29.77
C VAL A 488 -12.17 21.71 -30.90
N ASN A 489 -13.30 22.10 -31.52
CA ASN A 489 -13.31 23.21 -32.50
C ASN A 489 -13.22 24.55 -31.75
N LEU A 490 -12.01 25.09 -31.63
CA LEU A 490 -11.75 26.34 -30.93
C LEU A 490 -12.47 27.59 -31.50
N THR A 491 -13.02 27.48 -32.72
CA THR A 491 -13.81 28.56 -33.36
C THR A 491 -15.31 28.44 -33.09
N ALA A 492 -15.76 27.36 -32.45
CA ALA A 492 -17.18 27.24 -32.10
C ALA A 492 -17.60 28.35 -31.13
N PRO A 493 -18.78 28.96 -31.29
CA PRO A 493 -19.20 30.12 -30.48
C PRO A 493 -19.17 29.87 -28.96
N ASN A 494 -19.57 28.67 -28.53
CA ASN A 494 -19.54 28.27 -27.12
C ASN A 494 -18.11 28.15 -26.55
N ILE A 495 -17.16 27.68 -27.37
CA ILE A 495 -15.74 27.59 -26.95
C ILE A 495 -15.11 28.98 -26.92
N LYS A 496 -15.43 29.83 -27.91
CA LYS A 496 -14.94 31.22 -27.92
C LYS A 496 -15.40 31.99 -26.68
N HIS A 497 -16.66 31.85 -26.30
CA HIS A 497 -17.21 32.49 -25.09
C HIS A 497 -16.55 31.96 -23.80
N ALA A 498 -16.09 30.71 -23.80
CA ALA A 498 -15.40 30.14 -22.68
C ALA A 498 -13.94 30.60 -22.52
N LEU A 499 -13.33 31.06 -23.60
CA LEU A 499 -11.96 31.59 -23.62
C LEU A 499 -11.87 33.08 -23.29
N GLU A 500 -13.00 33.80 -23.42
CA GLU A 500 -13.18 35.19 -22.98
C GLU A 500 -13.50 35.27 -21.49
#